data_3eae6291de350a39072ffdbad61d0714
#
_entry.id   3eae6291de350a39072ffdbad61d0714
#
_cell.length_a   1.000
_cell.length_b   1.000
_cell.length_c   1.000
_cell.angle_alpha   90.00
_cell.angle_beta   90.00
_cell.angle_gamma   90.00
#
_symmetry.space_group_name_H-M   'P 1'
#
loop_
_entity.id
_entity.type
_entity.pdbx_description
1 polymer ?
#
loop_
_entity_poly.entity_id
_entity_poly.type
_entity_poly.pdbx_seq_one_letter_code
_entity_poly.pdbx_strand_id
1 'polypeptide(L)'
;CYSLSKSTPECMSDGSGCRSGIYISGIDGSTFPMNSDTHLRVISCTDTTKKPIPDRNSRVVLGTYHIAFDARDVVYFPQTGSMLYEGMSVSLISEKAKSLCYTISGHDPVCASNGKQCLFGQHILGSSGSTIPLKEEVVINAIGCADSTTTPKYGSNSNIQDAMYIINSQSGNPSPSPGPPPSTLQ
;
A
#
# COMPACT_ATOMS: atom_id res chain seq x y z
N CYS A 1 -27.53 14.68 -7.53
CA CYS A 1 -26.28 15.38 -7.22
C CYS A 1 -25.52 14.67 -6.11
N TYR A 2 -24.21 14.59 -6.23
CA TYR A 2 -23.37 14.00 -5.17
C TYR A 2 -22.11 14.81 -4.89
N SER A 3 -21.54 14.60 -3.72
CA SER A 3 -20.24 15.12 -3.31
C SER A 3 -19.41 14.01 -2.67
N LEU A 4 -18.13 13.93 -3.01
CA LEU A 4 -17.12 13.04 -2.40
C LEU A 4 -16.33 13.74 -1.28
N SER A 5 -16.81 14.90 -0.84
CA SER A 5 -16.19 15.70 0.21
C SER A 5 -17.19 15.95 1.36
N LYS A 6 -16.77 16.72 2.35
CA LYS A 6 -17.67 17.13 3.46
C LYS A 6 -18.72 18.17 3.02
N SER A 7 -18.64 18.74 1.81
CA SER A 7 -19.63 19.68 1.30
C SER A 7 -20.96 19.01 1.00
N THR A 8 -22.05 19.71 1.26
CA THR A 8 -23.40 19.24 0.96
C THR A 8 -23.73 19.50 -0.50
N PRO A 9 -24.15 18.50 -1.30
CA PRO A 9 -24.60 18.75 -2.67
C PRO A 9 -25.95 19.49 -2.66
N GLU A 10 -26.15 20.38 -3.64
CA GLU A 10 -27.37 21.16 -3.80
C GLU A 10 -27.87 21.06 -5.22
N CYS A 11 -29.19 20.93 -5.37
CA CYS A 11 -29.85 20.87 -6.66
C CYS A 11 -30.12 22.27 -7.23
N MET A 12 -30.14 22.40 -8.55
CA MET A 12 -30.80 23.52 -9.22
C MET A 12 -32.31 23.43 -9.05
N SER A 13 -33.00 24.56 -9.08
CA SER A 13 -34.45 24.62 -8.87
C SER A 13 -35.27 23.89 -9.92
N ASP A 14 -34.78 23.81 -11.14
CA ASP A 14 -35.38 23.10 -12.26
C ASP A 14 -35.05 21.59 -12.29
N GLY A 15 -34.25 21.11 -11.34
CA GLY A 15 -33.83 19.71 -11.26
C GLY A 15 -32.83 19.29 -12.34
N SER A 16 -32.42 20.18 -13.22
CA SER A 16 -31.58 19.85 -14.38
C SER A 16 -30.11 19.63 -14.05
N GLY A 17 -29.68 19.98 -12.82
CA GLY A 17 -28.28 19.90 -12.43
C GLY A 17 -28.04 20.16 -10.96
N CYS A 18 -26.76 20.34 -10.62
CA CYS A 18 -26.30 20.68 -9.29
C CYS A 18 -25.84 22.13 -9.23
N ARG A 19 -26.30 22.86 -8.19
CA ARG A 19 -25.70 24.15 -7.81
C ARG A 19 -24.36 23.92 -7.13
N SER A 20 -24.27 22.83 -6.34
CA SER A 20 -23.04 22.37 -5.68
C SER A 20 -22.98 20.84 -5.77
N GLY A 21 -21.78 20.32 -6.06
CA GLY A 21 -21.56 18.89 -6.24
C GLY A 21 -21.45 18.49 -7.71
N ILE A 22 -21.42 17.20 -7.96
CA ILE A 22 -21.30 16.58 -9.28
C ILE A 22 -22.66 16.03 -9.69
N TYR A 23 -23.07 16.34 -10.91
CA TYR A 23 -24.33 15.89 -11.47
C TYR A 23 -24.22 14.51 -12.10
N ILE A 24 -25.20 13.67 -11.83
CA ILE A 24 -25.43 12.38 -12.50
C ILE A 24 -26.80 12.42 -13.12
N SER A 25 -26.91 12.21 -14.43
CA SER A 25 -28.19 12.09 -15.12
C SER A 25 -28.59 10.61 -15.17
N GLY A 26 -29.88 10.37 -14.94
CA GLY A 26 -30.49 9.04 -15.09
C GLY A 26 -31.03 8.45 -13.81
N ILE A 27 -31.89 7.47 -13.99
CA ILE A 27 -32.60 6.76 -12.92
C ILE A 27 -31.82 5.50 -12.52
N ASP A 28 -30.98 5.01 -13.40
CA ASP A 28 -30.34 3.68 -13.30
C ASP A 28 -29.00 3.67 -12.55
N GLY A 29 -28.70 4.79 -11.88
CA GLY A 29 -27.47 4.91 -11.09
C GLY A 29 -26.22 5.18 -11.93
N SER A 30 -25.15 5.51 -11.27
CA SER A 30 -23.84 5.72 -11.85
C SER A 30 -22.78 5.09 -10.95
N THR A 31 -21.73 4.62 -11.58
CA THR A 31 -20.54 4.12 -10.89
C THR A 31 -19.43 5.15 -10.97
N PHE A 32 -18.69 5.32 -9.91
CA PHE A 32 -17.50 6.18 -9.88
C PHE A 32 -16.38 5.47 -9.11
N PRO A 33 -15.14 5.65 -9.56
CA PRO A 33 -14.00 5.02 -8.89
C PRO A 33 -13.75 5.69 -7.54
N MET A 34 -13.52 4.89 -6.51
CA MET A 34 -13.04 5.34 -5.21
C MET A 34 -11.60 4.90 -5.02
N ASN A 35 -10.68 5.85 -4.92
CA ASN A 35 -9.26 5.59 -4.77
C ASN A 35 -8.73 5.93 -3.36
N SER A 36 -9.60 6.42 -2.49
CA SER A 36 -9.30 6.77 -1.10
C SER A 36 -10.56 6.71 -0.26
N ASP A 37 -10.40 6.70 1.07
CA ASP A 37 -11.53 6.83 1.99
C ASP A 37 -12.36 8.05 1.64
N THR A 38 -13.68 7.85 1.52
CA THR A 38 -14.56 8.86 0.93
C THR A 38 -15.84 9.00 1.74
N HIS A 39 -16.25 10.24 1.95
CA HIS A 39 -17.57 10.60 2.44
C HIS A 39 -18.47 10.93 1.24
N LEU A 40 -19.33 10.01 0.87
CA LEU A 40 -20.30 10.22 -0.18
C LEU A 40 -21.57 10.86 0.38
N ARG A 41 -21.96 12.00 -0.18
CA ARG A 41 -23.25 12.64 0.09
C ARG A 41 -24.04 12.70 -1.21
N VAL A 42 -25.30 12.28 -1.17
CA VAL A 42 -26.16 12.21 -2.37
C VAL A 42 -27.49 12.84 -2.07
N ILE A 43 -28.01 13.57 -3.05
CA ILE A 43 -29.37 14.11 -3.05
C ILE A 43 -29.99 13.87 -4.44
N SER A 44 -31.24 13.40 -4.46
CA SER A 44 -32.03 13.34 -5.70
C SER A 44 -32.70 14.68 -5.93
N CYS A 45 -32.57 15.17 -7.17
CA CYS A 45 -33.10 16.45 -7.59
C CYS A 45 -34.40 16.29 -8.36
N THR A 46 -35.38 17.15 -8.07
CA THR A 46 -36.62 17.23 -8.81
C THR A 46 -36.84 18.67 -9.30
N ASP A 47 -37.66 18.84 -10.33
CA ASP A 47 -38.05 20.16 -10.84
C ASP A 47 -39.08 20.79 -9.90
N THR A 48 -38.64 21.74 -9.08
CA THR A 48 -39.48 22.48 -8.13
C THR A 48 -40.12 23.71 -8.73
N THR A 49 -39.89 24.00 -10.02
CA THR A 49 -40.45 25.17 -10.70
C THR A 49 -41.87 24.88 -11.24
N LYS A 50 -42.23 23.63 -11.45
CA LYS A 50 -43.56 23.21 -11.93
C LYS A 50 -44.65 23.36 -10.88
N LYS A 51 -45.84 23.80 -11.30
CA LYS A 51 -47.00 23.89 -10.45
C LYS A 51 -48.10 22.95 -10.94
N PRO A 52 -48.77 22.17 -10.06
CA PRO A 52 -48.47 22.05 -8.62
C PRO A 52 -47.09 21.44 -8.42
N ILE A 53 -46.39 21.82 -7.35
CA ILE A 53 -45.05 21.26 -7.03
C ILE A 53 -45.26 19.78 -6.74
N PRO A 54 -44.92 18.87 -7.67
CA PRO A 54 -45.29 17.47 -7.49
C PRO A 54 -44.43 16.79 -6.42
N ASP A 55 -43.17 17.22 -6.33
CA ASP A 55 -42.20 16.56 -5.48
C ASP A 55 -41.21 17.54 -4.87
N ARG A 56 -40.48 17.10 -3.86
CA ARG A 56 -39.38 17.82 -3.23
C ARG A 56 -38.09 17.05 -3.49
N ASN A 57 -36.99 17.75 -3.52
CA ASN A 57 -35.68 17.10 -3.48
C ASN A 57 -35.64 16.11 -2.31
N SER A 58 -34.95 14.99 -2.48
CA SER A 58 -34.77 14.03 -1.40
C SER A 58 -33.99 14.65 -0.24
N ARG A 59 -33.99 13.96 0.89
CA ARG A 59 -33.01 14.26 1.95
C ARG A 59 -31.62 13.86 1.44
N VAL A 60 -30.61 14.56 1.93
CA VAL A 60 -29.23 14.15 1.69
C VAL A 60 -28.94 12.85 2.40
N VAL A 61 -28.51 11.86 1.65
CA VAL A 61 -28.03 10.58 2.18
C VAL A 61 -26.52 10.65 2.31
N LEU A 62 -26.01 10.21 3.46
CA LEU A 62 -24.59 10.15 3.75
C LEU A 62 -24.15 8.68 3.79
N GLY A 63 -23.11 8.36 3.01
CA GLY A 63 -22.38 7.12 3.09
C GLY A 63 -20.91 7.40 3.41
N THR A 64 -20.33 6.65 4.31
CA THR A 64 -18.90 6.65 4.54
C THR A 64 -18.33 5.35 4.01
N TYR A 65 -17.41 5.46 3.10
CA TYR A 65 -16.76 4.32 2.44
C TYR A 65 -15.28 4.35 2.78
N HIS A 66 -14.79 3.21 3.18
CA HIS A 66 -13.38 3.01 3.47
C HIS A 66 -12.82 1.99 2.49
N ILE A 67 -11.67 2.28 1.96
CA ILE A 67 -11.00 1.35 1.06
C ILE A 67 -10.12 0.43 1.88
N ALA A 68 -10.49 -0.86 1.87
CA ALA A 68 -9.64 -1.88 2.46
C ALA A 68 -8.46 -2.15 1.52
N PHE A 69 -7.25 -2.06 2.06
CA PHE A 69 -6.04 -2.46 1.37
C PHE A 69 -5.41 -3.61 2.13
N ASP A 70 -5.47 -4.81 1.54
CA ASP A 70 -4.65 -5.91 2.02
C ASP A 70 -3.18 -5.61 1.72
N ALA A 71 -2.32 -5.79 2.70
CA ALA A 71 -0.89 -5.72 2.46
C ALA A 71 -0.50 -6.85 1.49
N ARG A 72 0.28 -6.52 0.46
CA ARG A 72 0.79 -7.52 -0.47
C ARG A 72 1.97 -8.24 0.14
N ASP A 73 2.20 -9.46 -0.36
CA ASP A 73 3.35 -10.25 0.05
C ASP A 73 4.66 -9.47 -0.10
N VAL A 74 5.58 -9.72 0.81
CA VAL A 74 6.86 -9.02 0.84
C VAL A 74 7.72 -9.49 -0.33
N VAL A 75 8.27 -8.54 -1.06
CA VAL A 75 9.24 -8.76 -2.13
C VAL A 75 10.62 -8.36 -1.62
N TYR A 76 11.60 -9.21 -1.88
CA TYR A 76 12.99 -9.02 -1.50
C TYR A 76 13.84 -8.55 -2.68
N PHE A 77 14.75 -7.62 -2.42
CA PHE A 77 15.74 -7.19 -3.41
C PHE A 77 17.13 -7.07 -2.78
N PRO A 78 18.11 -7.85 -3.25
CA PRO A 78 18.05 -8.89 -4.26
C PRO A 78 17.09 -10.03 -3.92
N GLN A 79 16.72 -10.84 -4.92
CA GLN A 79 15.81 -11.97 -4.72
C GLN A 79 16.44 -13.04 -3.82
N THR A 80 15.58 -13.85 -3.18
CA THR A 80 16.00 -14.99 -2.36
C THR A 80 16.93 -15.92 -3.14
N GLY A 81 17.91 -16.53 -2.47
CA GLY A 81 18.92 -17.38 -3.08
C GLY A 81 20.08 -16.64 -3.76
N SER A 82 20.03 -15.31 -3.80
CA SER A 82 21.16 -14.53 -4.31
C SER A 82 22.40 -14.68 -3.41
N MET A 83 23.56 -14.84 -4.03
CA MET A 83 24.83 -14.76 -3.34
C MET A 83 25.20 -13.29 -3.12
N LEU A 84 25.44 -12.90 -1.89
CA LEU A 84 25.80 -11.54 -1.52
C LEU A 84 27.24 -11.48 -1.01
N TYR A 85 27.81 -10.31 -1.06
CA TYR A 85 29.11 -10.02 -0.45
C TYR A 85 28.91 -9.34 0.90
N GLU A 86 29.88 -9.48 1.79
CA GLU A 86 29.87 -8.79 3.08
C GLU A 86 29.66 -7.28 2.91
N GLY A 87 28.75 -6.71 3.71
CA GLY A 87 28.37 -5.30 3.63
C GLY A 87 27.28 -4.97 2.62
N MET A 88 26.86 -5.91 1.77
CA MET A 88 25.65 -5.71 0.95
C MET A 88 24.39 -5.74 1.81
N SER A 89 23.33 -5.16 1.29
CA SER A 89 22.07 -5.00 2.00
C SER A 89 20.91 -5.60 1.21
N VAL A 90 19.88 -6.04 1.93
CA VAL A 90 18.61 -6.48 1.37
C VAL A 90 17.54 -5.43 1.63
N SER A 91 16.77 -5.09 0.61
CA SER A 91 15.60 -4.23 0.72
C SER A 91 14.33 -5.08 0.74
N LEU A 92 13.36 -4.69 1.57
CA LEU A 92 12.04 -5.29 1.68
C LEU A 92 11.00 -4.31 1.15
N ILE A 93 10.05 -4.80 0.37
CA ILE A 93 8.93 -4.00 -0.16
C ILE A 93 7.65 -4.82 -0.02
N SER A 94 6.62 -4.22 0.56
CA SER A 94 5.25 -4.77 0.54
C SER A 94 4.30 -3.65 0.16
N GLU A 95 3.75 -3.71 -1.04
CA GLU A 95 2.77 -2.73 -1.49
C GLU A 95 1.57 -2.70 -0.55
N LYS A 96 1.04 -1.51 -0.31
CA LYS A 96 -0.13 -1.25 0.53
C LYS A 96 0.04 -1.60 2.02
N ALA A 97 1.19 -2.12 2.45
CA ALA A 97 1.48 -2.27 3.87
C ALA A 97 1.64 -0.91 4.55
N LYS A 98 1.21 -0.79 5.80
CA LYS A 98 1.48 0.40 6.63
C LYS A 98 2.87 0.38 7.22
N SER A 99 3.36 -0.82 7.47
CA SER A 99 4.73 -1.07 7.90
C SER A 99 5.13 -2.51 7.56
N LEU A 100 6.39 -2.82 7.75
CA LEU A 100 6.94 -4.16 7.61
C LEU A 100 7.48 -4.63 8.95
N CYS A 101 7.27 -5.89 9.27
CA CYS A 101 7.96 -6.57 10.34
C CYS A 101 8.84 -7.67 9.78
N TYR A 102 10.06 -7.79 10.29
CA TYR A 102 10.97 -8.84 9.86
C TYR A 102 11.81 -9.39 11.02
N THR A 103 12.31 -10.59 10.82
CA THR A 103 13.29 -11.25 11.70
C THR A 103 14.44 -11.77 10.85
N ILE A 104 15.59 -11.93 11.47
CA ILE A 104 16.76 -12.58 10.90
C ILE A 104 17.14 -13.86 11.66
N SER A 105 16.25 -14.31 12.54
CA SER A 105 16.45 -15.46 13.42
C SER A 105 15.70 -16.72 12.97
N GLY A 106 15.04 -16.67 11.81
CA GLY A 106 14.20 -17.76 11.32
C GLY A 106 12.83 -17.91 12.01
N HIS A 107 12.52 -17.02 12.99
CA HIS A 107 11.21 -16.99 13.63
C HIS A 107 10.24 -16.08 12.87
N ASP A 108 8.95 -16.37 12.94
CA ASP A 108 7.94 -15.58 12.27
C ASP A 108 7.75 -14.21 12.92
N PRO A 109 7.82 -13.11 12.14
CA PRO A 109 7.50 -11.79 12.66
C PRO A 109 6.00 -11.64 12.90
N VAL A 110 5.62 -10.79 13.87
CA VAL A 110 4.22 -10.57 14.23
C VAL A 110 3.90 -9.08 14.20
N CYS A 111 2.88 -8.70 13.42
CA CYS A 111 2.37 -7.34 13.38
C CYS A 111 1.51 -7.00 14.60
N ALA A 112 1.58 -5.77 15.08
CA ALA A 112 0.56 -5.23 15.97
C ALA A 112 -0.74 -4.97 15.19
N SER A 113 -1.87 -5.01 15.87
CA SER A 113 -3.20 -4.83 15.25
C SER A 113 -3.39 -3.49 14.54
N ASN A 114 -2.69 -2.44 14.97
CA ASN A 114 -2.72 -1.13 14.33
C ASN A 114 -1.88 -1.03 13.04
N GLY A 115 -1.17 -2.09 12.66
CA GLY A 115 -0.31 -2.14 11.48
C GLY A 115 0.89 -1.18 11.51
N LYS A 116 1.19 -0.55 12.64
CA LYS A 116 2.25 0.47 12.75
C LYS A 116 3.45 0.03 13.57
N GLN A 117 3.41 -1.15 14.14
CA GLN A 117 4.43 -1.68 15.02
C GLN A 117 4.52 -3.20 14.86
N CYS A 118 5.63 -3.78 15.29
CA CYS A 118 5.78 -5.21 15.43
C CYS A 118 5.57 -5.61 16.89
N LEU A 119 4.82 -6.68 17.12
CA LEU A 119 4.79 -7.36 18.41
C LEU A 119 6.03 -8.25 18.57
N PHE A 120 6.50 -8.80 17.45
CA PHE A 120 7.73 -9.58 17.39
C PHE A 120 8.47 -9.29 16.07
N GLY A 121 9.78 -9.13 16.15
CA GLY A 121 10.64 -8.78 15.04
C GLY A 121 11.03 -7.31 15.01
N GLN A 122 11.82 -6.94 14.01
CA GLN A 122 12.24 -5.56 13.74
C GLN A 122 11.22 -4.84 12.89
N HIS A 123 11.06 -3.55 13.12
CA HIS A 123 10.05 -2.72 12.48
C HIS A 123 10.66 -1.83 11.40
N ILE A 124 9.99 -1.77 10.25
CA ILE A 124 10.27 -0.82 9.17
C ILE A 124 9.02 0.02 8.95
N LEU A 125 9.14 1.34 9.05
CA LEU A 125 8.03 2.26 8.82
C LEU A 125 7.76 2.40 7.31
N GLY A 126 6.49 2.22 6.92
CA GLY A 126 6.05 2.35 5.52
C GLY A 126 6.17 1.06 4.72
N SER A 127 5.76 1.15 3.46
CA SER A 127 5.70 0.02 2.52
C SER A 127 6.99 -0.20 1.72
N SER A 128 7.96 0.68 1.83
CA SER A 128 9.16 0.67 1.00
C SER A 128 10.45 0.66 1.82
N GLY A 129 11.28 -0.23 1.43
CA GLY A 129 12.64 -0.51 1.58
C GLY A 129 13.50 0.20 2.61
N SER A 130 13.61 -0.38 3.80
CA SER A 130 14.83 -0.21 4.57
C SER A 130 15.85 -1.25 4.11
N THR A 131 17.08 -0.84 4.02
CA THR A 131 18.19 -1.74 3.74
C THR A 131 18.59 -2.48 5.01
N ILE A 132 18.62 -3.81 4.95
CA ILE A 132 19.07 -4.67 6.05
C ILE A 132 20.51 -5.08 5.72
N PRO A 133 21.51 -4.58 6.46
CA PRO A 133 22.89 -4.99 6.23
C PRO A 133 23.12 -6.41 6.72
N LEU A 134 23.68 -7.25 5.88
CA LEU A 134 23.96 -8.64 6.19
C LEU A 134 25.47 -8.83 6.42
N LYS A 135 25.83 -9.58 7.46
CA LYS A 135 27.21 -9.91 7.81
C LYS A 135 27.52 -11.39 7.70
N GLU A 136 26.50 -12.22 7.75
CA GLU A 136 26.61 -13.67 7.75
C GLU A 136 25.43 -14.29 7.00
N GLU A 137 25.48 -15.58 6.72
CA GLU A 137 24.34 -16.32 6.17
C GLU A 137 23.10 -16.14 7.04
N VAL A 138 21.99 -15.84 6.42
CA VAL A 138 20.77 -15.47 7.16
C VAL A 138 19.52 -15.90 6.42
N VAL A 139 18.50 -16.29 7.21
CA VAL A 139 17.11 -16.41 6.75
C VAL A 139 16.35 -15.20 7.28
N ILE A 140 15.79 -14.43 6.37
CA ILE A 140 14.93 -13.29 6.69
C ILE A 140 13.48 -13.71 6.51
N ASN A 141 12.69 -13.68 7.58
CA ASN A 141 11.23 -13.80 7.49
C ASN A 141 10.62 -12.40 7.60
N ALA A 142 9.69 -12.07 6.72
CA ALA A 142 9.05 -10.77 6.74
C ALA A 142 7.55 -10.82 6.41
N ILE A 143 6.80 -9.85 6.96
CA ILE A 143 5.36 -9.70 6.79
C ILE A 143 5.02 -8.23 6.58
N GLY A 144 4.12 -7.95 5.63
CA GLY A 144 3.51 -6.63 5.46
C GLY A 144 2.36 -6.47 6.44
N CYS A 145 2.38 -5.37 7.21
CA CYS A 145 1.39 -5.12 8.26
C CYS A 145 0.27 -4.20 7.78
N ALA A 146 -0.97 -4.58 8.03
CA ALA A 146 -2.18 -3.78 7.81
C ALA A 146 -2.81 -3.34 9.13
N ASP A 147 -3.66 -2.31 9.08
CA ASP A 147 -4.43 -1.86 10.24
C ASP A 147 -5.71 -2.67 10.37
N SER A 148 -5.77 -3.54 11.36
CA SER A 148 -6.95 -4.34 11.69
C SER A 148 -7.78 -3.80 12.86
N THR A 149 -7.42 -2.62 13.40
CA THR A 149 -8.13 -2.02 14.54
C THR A 149 -9.41 -1.29 14.12
N THR A 150 -9.56 -0.98 12.85
CA THR A 150 -10.70 -0.26 12.31
C THR A 150 -11.92 -1.16 12.16
N THR A 151 -13.11 -0.59 12.35
CA THR A 151 -14.40 -1.31 12.13
C THR A 151 -15.20 -0.57 11.06
N PRO A 152 -15.50 -1.19 9.90
CA PRO A 152 -15.09 -2.54 9.47
C PRO A 152 -13.57 -2.67 9.31
N LYS A 153 -13.05 -3.89 9.36
CA LYS A 153 -11.60 -4.13 9.17
C LYS A 153 -11.20 -3.70 7.77
N TYR A 154 -10.18 -2.86 7.68
CA TYR A 154 -9.68 -2.32 6.43
C TYR A 154 -8.35 -2.95 6.03
N GLY A 155 -8.37 -4.24 5.78
CA GLY A 155 -7.24 -4.95 5.25
C GLY A 155 -6.71 -6.04 6.16
N SER A 156 -5.97 -6.95 5.57
CA SER A 156 -5.26 -8.03 6.25
C SER A 156 -3.75 -7.86 6.07
N ASN A 157 -3.00 -8.42 7.01
CA ASN A 157 -1.56 -8.58 6.84
C ASN A 157 -1.28 -9.47 5.62
N SER A 158 -0.09 -9.32 5.02
CA SER A 158 0.37 -10.26 4.00
C SER A 158 0.60 -11.65 4.58
N ASN A 159 0.89 -12.62 3.72
CA ASN A 159 1.53 -13.86 4.15
C ASN A 159 2.97 -13.55 4.59
N ILE A 160 3.49 -14.40 5.49
CA ILE A 160 4.92 -14.36 5.82
C ILE A 160 5.67 -14.91 4.62
N GLN A 161 6.69 -14.18 4.21
CA GLN A 161 7.62 -14.58 3.15
C GLN A 161 8.99 -14.78 3.80
N ASP A 162 9.70 -15.79 3.32
CA ASP A 162 11.08 -16.08 3.73
C ASP A 162 12.06 -15.85 2.58
N ALA A 163 13.27 -15.46 2.92
CA ALA A 163 14.37 -15.35 1.98
C ALA A 163 15.67 -15.79 2.64
N MET A 164 16.42 -16.65 1.93
CA MET A 164 17.73 -17.10 2.36
C MET A 164 18.82 -16.41 1.55
N TYR A 165 19.87 -15.96 2.22
CA TYR A 165 21.03 -15.34 1.59
C TYR A 165 22.30 -16.00 2.10
N ILE A 166 23.20 -16.32 1.16
CA ILE A 166 24.53 -16.82 1.42
C ILE A 166 25.50 -15.65 1.27
N ILE A 167 26.27 -15.38 2.31
CA ILE A 167 27.28 -14.31 2.28
C ILE A 167 28.63 -14.88 1.89
N ASN A 168 29.15 -14.42 0.78
CA ASN A 168 30.53 -14.73 0.39
C ASN A 168 31.49 -13.80 1.13
N SER A 169 32.17 -14.34 2.13
CA SER A 169 33.17 -13.61 2.92
C SER A 169 34.51 -13.43 2.19
N GLN A 170 34.66 -13.94 0.97
CA GLN A 170 35.83 -13.60 0.17
C GLN A 170 35.71 -12.12 -0.22
N SER A 171 36.35 -11.26 0.57
CA SER A 171 36.68 -9.90 0.16
C SER A 171 37.43 -9.98 -1.16
N GLY A 172 36.76 -9.62 -2.25
CA GLY A 172 37.39 -9.63 -3.56
C GLY A 172 38.52 -8.64 -3.62
N ASN A 173 39.68 -9.08 -3.21
CA ASN A 173 40.90 -8.51 -3.73
C ASN A 173 40.99 -9.06 -5.15
N PRO A 174 40.76 -8.27 -6.20
CA PRO A 174 40.98 -8.75 -7.56
C PRO A 174 42.42 -9.25 -7.60
N SER A 175 42.58 -10.55 -7.86
CA SER A 175 43.92 -11.13 -8.11
C SER A 175 44.64 -10.21 -9.08
N PRO A 176 45.85 -9.72 -8.76
CA PRO A 176 46.56 -8.87 -9.69
C PRO A 176 46.66 -9.63 -11.01
N SER A 177 46.20 -8.99 -12.07
CA SER A 177 46.32 -9.50 -13.44
C SER A 177 47.73 -9.97 -13.68
N PRO A 178 47.96 -11.19 -14.18
CA PRO A 178 49.32 -11.64 -14.49
C PRO A 178 49.94 -10.63 -15.45
N GLY A 179 51.05 -10.05 -15.00
CA GLY A 179 51.81 -9.09 -15.79
C GLY A 179 52.17 -9.68 -17.16
N PRO A 180 52.34 -8.82 -18.19
CA PRO A 180 52.68 -9.28 -19.51
C PRO A 180 54.02 -10.07 -19.46
N PRO A 181 54.15 -11.14 -20.26
CA PRO A 181 55.34 -11.95 -20.29
C PRO A 181 56.56 -11.08 -20.69
N PRO A 182 57.74 -11.36 -20.12
CA PRO A 182 58.93 -10.58 -20.44
C PRO A 182 59.22 -10.66 -21.95
N SER A 183 59.36 -9.49 -22.57
CA SER A 183 59.74 -9.38 -23.97
C SER A 183 61.13 -9.98 -24.17
N THR A 184 61.21 -11.08 -24.88
CA THR A 184 62.45 -11.62 -25.39
C THR A 184 62.98 -10.66 -26.49
N LEU A 185 64.00 -9.86 -26.15
CA LEU A 185 64.78 -9.14 -27.13
C LEU A 185 65.61 -10.17 -27.91
N GLN A 186 65.38 -10.26 -29.22
CA GLN A 186 66.37 -10.78 -30.19
C GLN A 186 67.22 -9.66 -30.69
#